data_98afa5ab7b6cdeb1d66e2d5d3c81e988
#
_entry.id   98afa5ab7b6cdeb1d66e2d5d3c81e988
#
_cell.length_a   1.000
_cell.length_b   1.000
_cell.length_c   1.000
_cell.angle_alpha   90.00
_cell.angle_beta   90.00
_cell.angle_gamma   90.00
#
_symmetry.space_group_name_H-M   'P 1'
#
loop_
_entity.id
_entity.type
_entity.pdbx_description
1 polymer ?
#
loop_
_entity_poly.entity_id
_entity_poly.type
_entity_poly.pdbx_seq_one_letter_code
_entity_poly.pdbx_strand_id
1 'polypeptide(L)'
;MTRVQSGLVITVFLALFGWDLWEALGNLVGLQPFYEAMGIGASVPWVLLWLGVLLPVTAVILSLILWRRWTGAAERLAIMVVAWAVVAGMSLSLAATEQAWRAAALQAVAG
;
A
#
# COMPACT_ATOMS: atom_id res chain seq x y z
N MET A 1 12.98 16.38 -19.46
CA MET A 1 12.64 14.95 -19.58
C MET A 1 11.91 14.75 -20.91
N THR A 2 12.36 13.81 -21.72
CA THR A 2 11.72 13.48 -22.98
C THR A 2 10.42 12.70 -22.76
N ARG A 3 9.58 12.57 -23.79
CA ARG A 3 8.36 11.76 -23.72
C ARG A 3 8.67 10.30 -23.40
N VAL A 4 9.74 9.76 -23.98
CA VAL A 4 10.16 8.37 -23.73
C VAL A 4 10.61 8.20 -22.28
N GLN A 5 11.42 9.11 -21.77
CA GLN A 5 11.88 9.08 -20.38
C GLN A 5 10.72 9.20 -19.41
N SER A 6 9.80 10.14 -19.64
CA SER A 6 8.60 10.29 -18.81
C SER A 6 7.73 9.04 -18.83
N GLY A 7 7.54 8.46 -20.01
CA GLY A 7 6.78 7.21 -20.16
C GLY A 7 7.41 6.05 -19.40
N LEU A 8 8.74 5.91 -19.48
CA LEU A 8 9.47 4.88 -18.74
C LEU A 8 9.34 5.05 -17.22
N VAL A 9 9.53 6.28 -16.72
CA VAL A 9 9.42 6.58 -15.28
C VAL A 9 8.02 6.27 -14.78
N ILE A 10 6.99 6.75 -15.47
CA ILE A 10 5.60 6.51 -15.10
C ILE A 10 5.31 5.01 -15.11
N THR A 11 5.74 4.29 -16.15
CA THR A 11 5.50 2.84 -16.26
C THR A 11 6.15 2.08 -15.09
N VAL A 12 7.40 2.40 -14.75
CA VAL A 12 8.10 1.74 -13.64
C VAL A 12 7.38 1.99 -12.32
N PHE A 13 7.02 3.25 -12.04
CA PHE A 13 6.36 3.57 -10.77
C PHE A 13 4.93 3.05 -10.69
N LEU A 14 4.19 3.03 -11.80
CA LEU A 14 2.87 2.38 -11.84
C LEU A 14 2.98 0.87 -11.60
N ALA A 15 4.03 0.22 -12.10
CA ALA A 15 4.27 -1.19 -11.82
C ALA A 15 4.55 -1.42 -10.32
N LEU A 16 5.36 -0.56 -9.69
CA LEU A 16 5.65 -0.64 -8.26
C LEU A 16 4.40 -0.41 -7.39
N PHE A 17 3.63 0.63 -7.70
CA PHE A 17 2.37 0.90 -7.01
C PHE A 17 1.34 -0.20 -7.26
N GLY A 18 1.29 -0.75 -8.48
CA GLY A 18 0.43 -1.85 -8.84
C GLY A 18 0.76 -3.12 -8.06
N TRP A 19 2.03 -3.37 -7.82
CA TRP A 19 2.46 -4.48 -6.97
C TRP A 19 1.99 -4.31 -5.53
N ASP A 20 2.15 -3.12 -4.96
CA ASP A 20 1.66 -2.80 -3.61
C ASP A 20 0.14 -2.97 -3.52
N LEU A 21 -0.59 -2.51 -4.53
CA LEU A 21 -2.02 -2.68 -4.62
C LEU A 21 -2.42 -4.16 -4.72
N TRP A 22 -1.70 -4.93 -5.52
CA TRP A 22 -1.92 -6.37 -5.66
C TRP A 22 -1.76 -7.10 -4.33
N GLU A 23 -0.69 -6.81 -3.59
CA GLU A 23 -0.47 -7.37 -2.27
C GLU A 23 -1.58 -6.98 -1.29
N ALA A 24 -2.01 -5.72 -1.30
CA ALA A 24 -3.06 -5.23 -0.43
C ALA A 24 -4.41 -5.90 -0.74
N LEU A 25 -4.73 -6.09 -2.01
CA LEU A 25 -5.94 -6.81 -2.43
C LEU A 25 -5.87 -8.28 -2.04
N GLY A 26 -4.70 -8.90 -2.16
CA GLY A 26 -4.47 -10.27 -1.73
C GLY A 26 -4.71 -10.43 -0.23
N ASN A 27 -4.25 -9.49 0.58
CA ASN A 27 -4.49 -9.47 2.02
C ASN A 27 -5.97 -9.25 2.33
N LEU A 28 -6.64 -8.35 1.62
CA LEU A 28 -8.06 -8.09 1.81
C LEU A 28 -8.92 -9.33 1.61
N VAL A 29 -8.59 -10.13 0.59
CA VAL A 29 -9.34 -11.35 0.25
C VAL A 29 -8.87 -12.54 1.09
N GLY A 30 -7.57 -12.65 1.36
CA GLY A 30 -6.96 -13.84 1.96
C GLY A 30 -6.91 -13.85 3.48
N LEU A 31 -6.89 -12.69 4.15
CA LEU A 31 -6.76 -12.66 5.60
C LEU A 31 -8.00 -13.13 6.34
N GLN A 32 -9.20 -12.90 5.82
CA GLN A 32 -10.42 -13.37 6.47
C GLN A 32 -10.42 -14.90 6.68
N PRO A 33 -10.23 -15.72 5.63
CA PRO A 33 -10.15 -17.17 5.82
C PRO A 33 -9.00 -17.58 6.74
N PHE A 34 -7.88 -16.87 6.70
CA PHE A 34 -6.74 -17.13 7.56
C PHE A 34 -7.07 -16.88 9.04
N TYR A 35 -7.77 -15.78 9.35
CA TYR A 35 -8.24 -15.48 10.70
C TYR A 35 -9.28 -16.51 11.16
N GLU A 36 -10.19 -16.90 10.29
CA GLU A 36 -11.19 -17.93 10.59
C GLU A 36 -10.54 -19.26 10.92
N ALA A 37 -9.50 -19.66 10.17
CA ALA A 37 -8.75 -20.88 10.41
C ALA A 37 -8.07 -20.87 11.78
N MET A 38 -7.70 -19.70 12.31
CA MET A 38 -7.13 -19.55 13.64
C MET A 38 -8.18 -19.38 14.75
N GLY A 39 -9.46 -19.40 14.40
CA GLY A 39 -10.55 -19.22 15.38
C GLY A 39 -10.79 -17.76 15.80
N ILE A 40 -10.28 -16.79 15.06
CA ILE A 40 -10.41 -15.36 15.36
C ILE A 40 -11.02 -14.58 14.20
N GLY A 41 -11.90 -15.21 13.41
CA GLY A 41 -12.53 -14.59 12.24
C GLY A 41 -13.28 -13.30 12.52
N ALA A 42 -13.83 -13.14 13.74
CA ALA A 42 -14.50 -11.91 14.15
C ALA A 42 -13.55 -10.74 14.38
N SER A 43 -12.24 -10.99 14.48
CA SER A 43 -11.21 -9.99 14.79
C SER A 43 -10.49 -9.47 13.56
N VAL A 44 -10.96 -9.74 12.35
CA VAL A 44 -10.32 -9.26 11.11
C VAL A 44 -10.26 -7.73 11.12
N PRO A 45 -9.07 -7.12 10.94
CA PRO A 45 -8.93 -5.66 10.99
C PRO A 45 -9.28 -5.01 9.66
N TRP A 46 -10.56 -4.96 9.32
CA TRP A 46 -11.05 -4.46 8.03
C TRP A 46 -10.56 -3.04 7.71
N VAL A 47 -10.49 -2.16 8.73
CA VAL A 47 -10.03 -0.78 8.55
C VAL A 47 -8.56 -0.77 8.06
N LEU A 48 -7.69 -1.59 8.65
CA LEU A 48 -6.29 -1.69 8.24
C LEU A 48 -6.17 -2.23 6.82
N LEU A 49 -6.97 -3.22 6.46
CA LEU A 49 -6.95 -3.84 5.14
C LEU A 49 -7.39 -2.85 4.06
N TRP A 50 -8.45 -2.10 4.30
CA TRP A 50 -8.92 -1.07 3.38
C TRP A 50 -7.93 0.10 3.26
N LEU A 51 -7.28 0.50 4.35
CA LEU A 51 -6.22 1.50 4.30
C LEU A 51 -5.06 1.02 3.42
N GLY A 52 -4.69 -0.24 3.50
CA GLY A 52 -3.66 -0.84 2.66
C GLY A 52 -3.99 -0.78 1.17
N VAL A 53 -5.25 -0.90 0.79
CA VAL A 53 -5.72 -0.76 -0.59
C VAL A 53 -5.77 0.71 -1.02
N LEU A 54 -6.28 1.59 -0.16
CA LEU A 54 -6.48 3.01 -0.50
C LEU A 54 -5.17 3.79 -0.58
N LEU A 55 -4.15 3.40 0.18
CA LEU A 55 -2.85 4.09 0.20
C LEU A 55 -2.18 4.16 -1.17
N PRO A 56 -1.93 3.04 -1.89
CA PRO A 56 -1.29 3.12 -3.21
C PRO A 56 -2.15 3.85 -4.23
N VAL A 57 -3.48 3.70 -4.18
CA VAL A 57 -4.39 4.39 -5.09
C VAL A 57 -4.32 5.91 -4.88
N THR A 58 -4.38 6.36 -3.63
CA THR A 58 -4.28 7.79 -3.28
C THR A 58 -2.91 8.34 -3.68
N ALA A 59 -1.84 7.60 -3.41
CA ALA A 59 -0.48 8.01 -3.76
C ALA A 59 -0.31 8.19 -5.27
N VAL A 60 -0.84 7.28 -6.09
CA VAL A 60 -0.80 7.39 -7.55
C VAL A 60 -1.54 8.63 -8.02
N ILE A 61 -2.74 8.87 -7.52
CA ILE A 61 -3.55 10.04 -7.91
C ILE A 61 -2.83 11.34 -7.56
N LEU A 62 -2.34 11.47 -6.33
CA LEU A 62 -1.61 12.66 -5.88
C LEU A 62 -0.31 12.85 -6.67
N SER A 63 0.43 11.78 -6.93
CA SER A 63 1.67 11.84 -7.70
C SER A 63 1.43 12.33 -9.13
N LEU A 64 0.37 11.88 -9.77
CA LEU A 64 0.04 12.32 -11.13
C LEU A 64 -0.43 13.78 -11.15
N ILE A 65 -1.15 14.22 -10.13
CA ILE A 65 -1.55 15.63 -10.00
C ILE A 65 -0.30 16.51 -9.83
N LEU A 66 0.62 16.13 -8.94
CA LEU A 66 1.86 16.86 -8.73
C LEU A 66 2.78 16.82 -9.96
N TRP A 67 2.80 15.71 -10.68
CA TRP A 67 3.55 15.56 -11.92
C TRP A 67 3.14 16.61 -12.95
N ARG A 68 1.86 16.93 -13.03
CA ARG A 68 1.37 17.96 -13.95
C ARG A 68 1.75 19.37 -13.52
N ARG A 69 1.91 19.60 -12.21
CA ARG A 69 2.26 20.92 -11.67
C ARG A 69 3.73 21.28 -11.82
N TRP A 70 4.62 20.31 -11.66
CA TRP A 70 6.06 20.51 -11.77
C TRP A 70 6.57 19.84 -13.04
N THR A 71 7.31 20.62 -13.84
CA THR A 71 7.78 20.17 -15.17
C THR A 71 9.26 19.75 -15.19
N GLY A 72 10.03 20.07 -14.15
CA GLY A 72 11.44 19.71 -14.04
C GLY A 72 11.63 18.20 -13.88
N ALA A 73 12.66 17.64 -14.54
CA ALA A 73 12.95 16.21 -14.49
C ALA A 73 13.27 15.76 -13.05
N ALA A 74 14.13 16.51 -12.36
CA ALA A 74 14.50 16.19 -10.98
C ALA A 74 13.30 16.24 -10.03
N GLU A 75 12.43 17.24 -10.20
CA GLU A 75 11.23 17.41 -9.40
C GLU A 75 10.24 16.26 -9.62
N ARG A 76 10.03 15.85 -10.87
CA ARG A 76 9.15 14.72 -11.20
C ARG A 76 9.66 13.40 -10.65
N LEU A 77 10.96 13.14 -10.76
CA LEU A 77 11.56 11.95 -10.17
C LEU A 77 11.43 11.97 -8.64
N ALA A 78 11.67 13.12 -8.02
CA ALA A 78 11.52 13.28 -6.57
C ALA A 78 10.09 13.01 -6.11
N ILE A 79 9.08 13.51 -6.83
CA ILE A 79 7.66 13.26 -6.54
C ILE A 79 7.38 11.76 -6.51
N MET A 80 7.84 11.04 -7.54
CA MET A 80 7.58 9.60 -7.64
C MET A 80 8.31 8.81 -6.57
N VAL A 81 9.58 9.12 -6.31
CA VAL A 81 10.38 8.42 -5.29
C VAL A 81 9.80 8.66 -3.90
N VAL A 82 9.45 9.89 -3.56
CA VAL A 82 8.84 10.22 -2.26
C VAL A 82 7.50 9.54 -2.09
N ALA A 83 6.65 9.58 -3.11
CA ALA A 83 5.34 8.93 -3.07
C ALA A 83 5.47 7.43 -2.84
N TRP A 84 6.37 6.78 -3.57
CA TRP A 84 6.60 5.35 -3.39
C TRP A 84 7.19 5.02 -2.02
N ALA A 85 8.14 5.82 -1.54
CA ALA A 85 8.73 5.64 -0.21
C ALA A 85 7.69 5.79 0.90
N VAL A 86 6.79 6.75 0.79
CA VAL A 86 5.68 6.94 1.74
C VAL A 86 4.77 5.72 1.73
N VAL A 87 4.36 5.24 0.56
CA VAL A 87 3.52 4.04 0.44
C VAL A 87 4.22 2.83 1.04
N ALA A 88 5.49 2.61 0.73
CA ALA A 88 6.26 1.49 1.26
C ALA A 88 6.35 1.54 2.79
N GLY A 89 6.69 2.71 3.35
CA GLY A 89 6.78 2.91 4.80
C GLY A 89 5.46 2.69 5.52
N MET A 90 4.37 3.25 4.97
CA MET A 90 3.03 3.09 5.55
C MET A 90 2.52 1.66 5.40
N SER A 91 2.82 0.98 4.30
CA SER A 91 2.47 -0.42 4.10
C SER A 91 3.17 -1.32 5.11
N LEU A 92 4.45 -1.08 5.40
CA LEU A 92 5.18 -1.79 6.45
C LEU A 92 4.58 -1.52 7.83
N SER A 93 4.20 -0.29 8.11
CA SER A 93 3.55 0.08 9.38
C SER A 93 2.20 -0.61 9.54
N LEU A 94 1.40 -0.69 8.47
CA LEU A 94 0.12 -1.39 8.47
C LEU A 94 0.33 -2.89 8.70
N ALA A 95 1.33 -3.49 8.06
CA ALA A 95 1.66 -4.90 8.24
C ALA A 95 2.08 -5.20 9.68
N ALA A 96 2.92 -4.35 10.27
CA ALA A 96 3.32 -4.50 11.66
C ALA A 96 2.14 -4.34 12.62
N THR A 97 1.26 -3.39 12.37
CA THR A 97 0.04 -3.15 13.15
C THR A 97 -0.91 -4.36 13.04
N GLU A 98 -1.07 -4.93 11.85
CA GLU A 98 -1.89 -6.13 11.65
C GLU A 98 -1.33 -7.32 12.44
N GLN A 99 -0.02 -7.52 12.41
CA GLN A 99 0.61 -8.61 13.18
C GLN A 99 0.40 -8.45 14.68
N ALA A 100 0.53 -7.23 15.20
CA ALA A 100 0.26 -6.95 16.61
C ALA A 100 -1.21 -7.15 16.95
N TRP A 101 -2.11 -6.73 16.10
CA TRP A 101 -3.55 -6.94 16.23
C TRP A 101 -3.89 -8.43 16.31
N ARG A 102 -3.35 -9.21 15.37
CA ARG A 102 -3.56 -10.66 15.32
C ARG A 102 -3.02 -11.36 16.56
N ALA A 103 -1.83 -10.99 17.03
CA ALA A 103 -1.24 -11.55 18.23
C ALA A 103 -2.11 -11.27 19.45
N ALA A 104 -2.63 -10.05 19.60
CA ALA A 104 -3.53 -9.68 20.69
C ALA A 104 -4.84 -10.48 20.63
N ALA A 105 -5.42 -10.67 19.44
CA ALA A 105 -6.63 -11.46 19.25
C ALA A 105 -6.42 -12.92 19.61
N LEU A 106 -5.27 -13.51 19.25
CA LEU A 106 -4.92 -14.88 19.60
C LEU A 106 -4.74 -15.05 21.12
N GLN A 107 -4.10 -14.08 21.79
CA GLN A 107 -3.97 -14.11 23.26
C GLN A 107 -5.31 -14.03 23.96
N ALA A 108 -6.23 -13.20 23.47
CA ALA A 108 -7.56 -13.06 24.04
C ALA A 108 -8.34 -14.38 23.97
N VAL A 109 -8.17 -15.16 22.90
CA VAL A 109 -8.82 -16.47 22.75
C VAL A 109 -8.14 -17.54 23.61
N ALA A 110 -6.82 -17.48 23.75
CA ALA A 110 -6.04 -18.46 24.52
C ALA A 110 -6.13 -18.22 26.05
N GLY A 111 -6.34 -16.96 26.41
CA GLY A 111 -6.49 -16.56 27.82
C GLY A 111 -7.87 -16.78 28.34
#